data_b672aa85769cf337f99644f0d41d0fdc
#
_entry.id   b672aa85769cf337f99644f0d41d0fdc
#
_cell.length_a   1.000
_cell.length_b   1.000
_cell.length_c   1.000
_cell.angle_alpha   90.00
_cell.angle_beta   90.00
_cell.angle_gamma   90.00
#
_symmetry.space_group_name_H-M   'P 1'
#
loop_
_entity.id
_entity.type
_entity.pdbx_description
1 polymer ?
#
loop_
_entity_poly.entity_id
_entity_poly.type
_entity_poly.pdbx_seq_one_letter_code
_entity_poly.pdbx_strand_id
1 'polypeptide(L)'
;MKKVILIADDSPTIRKFVSVALSVKGFEIISCSDGMEAMEILPKNKVDLVITDLNMPNVDGFELISSIRKNDAYKDLPIIVLSSLGATEDIQRGLESGANSYLVKPFDPKRVVYEVSKYLN
;
A
#
# COMPACT_ATOMS: atom_id res chain seq x y z
N MET A 1 -11.43 -16.94 6.23
CA MET A 1 -11.78 -15.67 5.57
C MET A 1 -10.56 -15.12 4.83
N LYS A 2 -10.79 -14.53 3.67
CA LYS A 2 -9.70 -13.94 2.90
C LYS A 2 -9.19 -12.68 3.58
N LYS A 3 -7.88 -12.50 3.53
CA LYS A 3 -7.26 -11.23 3.94
C LYS A 3 -7.51 -10.19 2.87
N VAL A 4 -7.77 -8.96 3.27
CA VAL A 4 -8.10 -7.84 2.40
C VAL A 4 -6.92 -6.87 2.29
N ILE A 5 -6.54 -6.56 1.05
CA ILE A 5 -5.44 -5.64 0.76
C ILE A 5 -6.01 -4.42 0.03
N LEU A 6 -5.72 -3.23 0.54
CA LEU A 6 -6.06 -1.97 -0.11
C LEU A 6 -4.86 -1.49 -0.90
N ILE A 7 -5.07 -1.23 -2.20
CA ILE A 7 -4.02 -0.70 -3.08
C ILE A 7 -4.39 0.72 -3.49
N ALA A 8 -3.51 1.67 -3.22
CA ALA A 8 -3.66 3.07 -3.61
C ALA A 8 -2.53 3.44 -4.59
N ASP A 9 -2.88 3.67 -5.85
CA ASP A 9 -1.92 4.04 -6.90
C ASP A 9 -2.70 4.71 -8.02
N ASP A 10 -2.22 5.85 -8.52
CA ASP A 10 -2.90 6.58 -9.59
C ASP A 10 -2.73 5.92 -10.97
N SER A 11 -1.82 4.97 -11.12
CA SER A 11 -1.64 4.22 -12.36
C SER A 11 -2.61 3.03 -12.44
N PRO A 12 -3.57 3.04 -13.38
CA PRO A 12 -4.47 1.89 -13.56
C PRO A 12 -3.72 0.60 -13.91
N THR A 13 -2.62 0.73 -14.66
CA THR A 13 -1.78 -0.41 -15.05
C THR A 13 -1.15 -1.07 -13.82
N ILE A 14 -0.59 -0.27 -12.92
CA ILE A 14 0.02 -0.80 -11.70
C ILE A 14 -1.04 -1.42 -10.78
N ARG A 15 -2.18 -0.75 -10.60
CA ARG A 15 -3.27 -1.30 -9.80
C ARG A 15 -3.69 -2.68 -10.29
N LYS A 16 -3.89 -2.81 -11.61
CA LYS A 16 -4.29 -4.08 -12.21
C LYS A 16 -3.21 -5.14 -12.03
N PHE A 17 -1.97 -4.78 -12.31
CA PHE A 17 -0.83 -5.70 -12.22
C PHE A 17 -0.68 -6.28 -10.81
N VAL A 18 -0.68 -5.41 -9.81
CA VAL A 18 -0.54 -5.83 -8.41
C VAL A 18 -1.79 -6.60 -7.95
N SER A 19 -2.98 -6.15 -8.36
CA SER A 19 -4.24 -6.81 -8.00
C SER A 19 -4.28 -8.25 -8.52
N VAL A 20 -3.89 -8.47 -9.77
CA VAL A 20 -3.86 -9.82 -10.36
C VAL A 20 -2.87 -10.70 -9.61
N ALA A 21 -1.65 -10.21 -9.37
CA ALA A 21 -0.63 -10.98 -8.69
C ALA A 21 -1.06 -11.45 -7.30
N LEU A 22 -1.74 -10.59 -6.56
CA LEU A 22 -2.19 -10.91 -5.20
C LEU A 22 -3.48 -11.72 -5.19
N SER A 23 -4.40 -11.45 -6.11
CA SER A 23 -5.65 -12.22 -6.22
C SER A 23 -5.39 -13.69 -6.49
N VAL A 24 -4.39 -13.99 -7.31
CA VAL A 24 -3.99 -15.38 -7.61
C VAL A 24 -3.57 -16.11 -6.34
N LYS A 25 -3.04 -15.39 -5.35
CA LYS A 25 -2.62 -15.97 -4.06
C LYS A 25 -3.75 -16.02 -3.04
N GLY A 26 -4.97 -15.66 -3.42
CA GLY A 26 -6.14 -15.77 -2.55
C GLY A 26 -6.47 -14.54 -1.74
N PHE A 27 -5.80 -13.42 -1.96
CA PHE A 27 -6.12 -12.17 -1.27
C PHE A 27 -7.31 -11.48 -1.95
N GLU A 28 -8.14 -10.81 -1.15
CA GLU A 28 -9.19 -9.93 -1.67
C GLU A 28 -8.61 -8.53 -1.83
N ILE A 29 -8.86 -7.91 -2.98
CA ILE A 29 -8.25 -6.62 -3.31
C ILE A 29 -9.31 -5.54 -3.41
N ILE A 30 -9.04 -4.41 -2.75
CA ILE A 30 -9.77 -3.16 -2.95
C ILE A 30 -8.75 -2.18 -3.50
N SER A 31 -9.05 -1.52 -4.61
CA SER A 31 -8.09 -0.57 -5.19
C SER A 31 -8.70 0.81 -5.36
N CYS A 32 -7.85 1.83 -5.29
CA CYS A 32 -8.25 3.22 -5.46
C CYS A 32 -7.10 4.00 -6.10
N SER A 33 -7.41 5.22 -6.54
CA SER A 33 -6.48 6.01 -7.34
C SER A 33 -5.73 7.09 -6.56
N ASP A 34 -6.11 7.37 -5.32
CA ASP A 34 -5.42 8.38 -4.51
C ASP A 34 -5.64 8.13 -3.01
N GLY A 35 -4.92 8.91 -2.20
CA GLY A 35 -4.97 8.77 -0.75
C GLY A 35 -6.28 9.20 -0.12
N MET A 36 -7.02 10.11 -0.76
CA MET A 36 -8.31 10.56 -0.26
C MET A 36 -9.32 9.41 -0.33
N GLU A 37 -9.37 8.70 -1.47
CA GLU A 37 -10.21 7.52 -1.62
C GLU A 37 -9.83 6.44 -0.60
N ALA A 38 -8.52 6.23 -0.39
CA ALA A 38 -8.03 5.24 0.56
C ALA A 38 -8.54 5.54 1.98
N MET A 39 -8.51 6.80 2.37
CA MET A 39 -8.99 7.23 3.69
C MET A 39 -10.49 7.05 3.86
N GLU A 40 -11.25 7.14 2.76
CA GLU A 40 -12.69 6.86 2.79
C GLU A 40 -13.00 5.37 2.89
N ILE A 41 -12.16 4.54 2.27
CA ILE A 41 -12.33 3.09 2.24
C ILE A 41 -12.00 2.44 3.57
N LEU A 42 -10.92 2.88 4.22
CA LEU A 42 -10.40 2.26 5.43
C LEU A 42 -11.44 2.08 6.55
N PRO A 43 -12.23 3.09 6.94
CA PRO A 43 -13.17 2.90 8.04
C PRO A 43 -14.40 2.07 7.68
N LYS A 44 -14.65 1.86 6.38
CA LYS A 44 -15.83 1.12 5.91
C LYS A 44 -15.54 -0.34 5.59
N ASN A 45 -14.27 -0.74 5.63
CA ASN A 45 -13.87 -2.09 5.26
C ASN A 45 -12.83 -2.60 6.23
N LYS A 46 -12.80 -3.90 6.46
CA LYS A 46 -11.74 -4.49 7.25
C LYS A 46 -10.55 -4.71 6.32
N VAL A 47 -9.55 -3.84 6.42
CA VAL A 47 -8.34 -3.92 5.61
C VAL A 47 -7.22 -4.49 6.46
N ASP A 48 -6.52 -5.48 5.93
CA ASP A 48 -5.45 -6.18 6.64
C ASP A 48 -4.06 -5.68 6.27
N LEU A 49 -3.94 -4.99 5.13
CA LEU A 49 -2.66 -4.44 4.68
C LEU A 49 -2.93 -3.36 3.64
N VAL A 50 -2.11 -2.31 3.63
CA VAL A 50 -2.18 -1.23 2.64
C VAL A 50 -0.92 -1.25 1.79
N ILE A 51 -1.10 -1.15 0.47
CA ILE A 51 -0.02 -0.92 -0.49
C ILE A 51 -0.29 0.45 -1.10
N THR A 52 0.66 1.35 -1.06
CA THR A 52 0.47 2.70 -1.60
C THR A 52 1.67 3.19 -2.40
N ASP A 53 1.39 3.93 -3.46
CA ASP A 53 2.39 4.77 -4.11
C ASP A 53 2.57 6.04 -3.27
N LEU A 54 3.60 6.81 -3.56
CA LEU A 54 3.88 8.10 -2.90
C LEU A 54 3.39 9.27 -3.72
N ASN A 55 3.54 9.21 -5.05
CA ASN A 55 3.12 10.29 -5.95
C ASN A 55 1.68 10.06 -6.42
N MET A 56 0.72 10.68 -5.75
CA MET A 56 -0.69 10.58 -6.09
C MET A 56 -1.34 11.95 -5.98
N PRO A 57 -2.40 12.23 -6.76
CA PRO A 57 -3.13 13.49 -6.64
C PRO A 57 -3.90 13.56 -5.31
N ASN A 58 -4.31 14.75 -4.93
CA ASN A 58 -5.08 15.07 -3.73
C ASN A 58 -4.30 14.79 -2.43
N VAL A 59 -4.33 13.58 -1.95
CA VAL A 59 -3.55 13.18 -0.76
C VAL A 59 -2.47 12.21 -1.24
N ASP A 60 -1.20 12.59 -1.09
CA ASP A 60 -0.09 11.74 -1.51
C ASP A 60 0.16 10.60 -0.51
N GLY A 61 1.08 9.70 -0.86
CA GLY A 61 1.34 8.53 -0.05
C GLY A 61 1.94 8.85 1.31
N PHE A 62 2.77 9.88 1.42
CA PHE A 62 3.34 10.29 2.71
C PHE A 62 2.24 10.77 3.66
N GLU A 63 1.32 11.59 3.15
CA GLU A 63 0.19 12.06 3.94
C GLU A 63 -0.74 10.92 4.33
N LEU A 64 -0.98 9.99 3.42
CA LEU A 64 -1.81 8.82 3.69
C LEU A 64 -1.21 7.99 4.81
N ILE A 65 0.08 7.67 4.73
CA ILE A 65 0.77 6.89 5.76
C ILE A 65 0.70 7.58 7.11
N SER A 66 1.00 8.88 7.14
CA SER A 66 0.95 9.67 8.38
C SER A 66 -0.45 9.67 8.98
N SER A 67 -1.48 9.83 8.15
CA SER A 67 -2.87 9.83 8.61
C SER A 67 -3.28 8.49 9.20
N ILE A 68 -2.87 7.40 8.55
CA ILE A 68 -3.13 6.04 9.06
C ILE A 68 -2.49 5.86 10.43
N ARG A 69 -1.23 6.27 10.58
CA ARG A 69 -0.48 6.07 11.82
C ARG A 69 -0.96 6.95 12.98
N LYS A 70 -1.64 8.05 12.70
CA LYS A 70 -2.23 8.89 13.75
C LYS A 70 -3.48 8.27 14.36
N ASN A 71 -4.08 7.30 13.68
CA ASN A 71 -5.27 6.63 14.18
C ASN A 71 -4.85 5.36 14.93
N ASP A 72 -5.15 5.31 16.23
CA ASP A 72 -4.77 4.17 17.08
C ASP A 72 -5.34 2.84 16.57
N ALA A 73 -6.48 2.87 15.88
CA ALA A 73 -7.08 1.67 15.30
C ALA A 73 -6.20 1.02 14.23
N TYR A 74 -5.31 1.80 13.62
CA TYR A 74 -4.45 1.35 12.52
C TYR A 74 -2.96 1.38 12.84
N LYS A 75 -2.60 1.48 14.12
CA LYS A 75 -1.18 1.58 14.50
C LYS A 75 -0.35 0.37 14.07
N ASP A 76 -0.97 -0.80 13.98
CA ASP A 76 -0.31 -2.04 13.62
C ASP A 76 -0.64 -2.52 12.19
N LEU A 77 -1.41 -1.74 11.43
CA LEU A 77 -1.78 -2.08 10.05
C LEU A 77 -0.52 -2.05 9.19
N PRO A 78 -0.13 -3.17 8.54
CA PRO A 78 1.05 -3.16 7.68
C PRO A 78 0.85 -2.24 6.48
N ILE A 79 1.88 -1.46 6.16
CA ILE A 79 1.89 -0.56 5.01
C ILE A 79 3.14 -0.84 4.19
N ILE A 80 2.95 -1.10 2.90
CA ILE A 80 4.02 -1.31 1.93
C ILE A 80 3.96 -0.19 0.90
N VAL A 81 5.09 0.48 0.67
CA VAL A 81 5.20 1.49 -0.38
C VAL A 81 5.68 0.85 -1.67
N LEU A 82 5.02 1.17 -2.79
CA LEU A 82 5.49 0.85 -4.14
C LEU A 82 5.67 2.18 -4.87
N SER A 83 6.92 2.56 -5.17
CA SER A 83 7.17 3.88 -5.75
C SER A 83 8.35 3.86 -6.71
N SER A 84 8.33 4.77 -7.69
CA SER A 84 9.48 5.01 -8.57
C SER A 84 10.56 5.86 -7.89
N LEU A 85 10.27 6.45 -6.73
CA LEU A 85 11.23 7.24 -5.97
C LEU A 85 12.22 6.30 -5.28
N GLY A 86 13.40 6.16 -5.86
CA GLY A 86 14.40 5.19 -5.41
C GLY A 86 15.58 5.79 -4.66
N ALA A 87 15.59 7.11 -4.42
CA ALA A 87 16.67 7.74 -3.67
C ALA A 87 16.61 7.33 -2.19
N THR A 88 17.77 7.24 -1.57
CA THR A 88 17.88 6.86 -0.15
C THR A 88 17.01 7.75 0.75
N GLU A 89 16.97 9.06 0.47
CA GLU A 89 16.17 10.02 1.24
C GLU A 89 14.68 9.72 1.14
N ASP A 90 14.20 9.32 -0.04
CA ASP A 90 12.78 9.00 -0.25
C ASP A 90 12.40 7.74 0.50
N ILE A 91 13.25 6.71 0.42
CA ILE A 91 13.03 5.45 1.10
C ILE A 91 13.01 5.67 2.61
N GLN A 92 13.97 6.42 3.12
CA GLN A 92 14.05 6.73 4.54
C GLN A 92 12.83 7.52 5.01
N ARG A 93 12.40 8.51 4.23
CA ARG A 93 11.20 9.30 4.54
C ARG A 93 9.95 8.44 4.60
N GLY A 94 9.80 7.51 3.64
CA GLY A 94 8.66 6.59 3.62
C GLY A 94 8.62 5.72 4.86
N LEU A 95 9.74 5.13 5.23
CA LEU A 95 9.83 4.28 6.41
C LEU A 95 9.64 5.07 7.71
N GLU A 96 10.21 6.26 7.81
CA GLU A 96 10.05 7.14 8.97
C GLU A 96 8.61 7.63 9.12
N SER A 97 7.88 7.77 8.00
CA SER A 97 6.45 8.14 8.03
C SER A 97 5.59 7.03 8.61
N GLY A 98 6.10 5.81 8.67
CA GLY A 98 5.41 4.68 9.29
C GLY A 98 5.20 3.47 8.39
N ALA A 99 5.76 3.46 7.17
CA ALA A 99 5.67 2.29 6.30
C ALA A 99 6.55 1.16 6.83
N ASN A 100 6.09 -0.07 6.64
CA ASN A 100 6.81 -1.26 7.08
C ASN A 100 7.82 -1.74 6.03
N SER A 101 7.53 -1.53 4.75
CA SER A 101 8.40 -1.94 3.64
C SER A 101 8.32 -0.94 2.50
N TYR A 102 9.35 -0.92 1.67
CA TYR A 102 9.44 0.00 0.54
C TYR A 102 10.01 -0.77 -0.66
N LEU A 103 9.24 -0.85 -1.75
CA LEU A 103 9.68 -1.46 -2.99
C LEU A 103 9.76 -0.40 -4.08
N VAL A 104 10.89 -0.37 -4.78
CA VAL A 104 11.15 0.60 -5.85
C VAL A 104 10.70 0.01 -7.19
N LYS A 105 9.93 0.78 -7.95
CA LYS A 105 9.53 0.40 -9.32
C LYS A 105 10.72 0.55 -10.27
N PRO A 106 10.87 -0.31 -11.28
CA PRO A 106 10.05 -1.47 -11.57
C PRO A 106 10.35 -2.64 -10.61
N PHE A 107 9.34 -3.46 -10.34
CA PHE A 107 9.47 -4.59 -9.43
C PHE A 107 8.88 -5.86 -10.06
N ASP A 108 9.35 -7.01 -9.59
CA ASP A 108 8.82 -8.32 -9.98
C ASP A 108 7.55 -8.60 -9.17
N PRO A 109 6.47 -9.11 -9.77
CA PRO A 109 5.26 -9.48 -9.02
C PRO A 109 5.54 -10.44 -7.87
N LYS A 110 6.52 -11.32 -8.02
CA LYS A 110 6.93 -12.23 -6.95
C LYS A 110 7.46 -11.48 -5.73
N ARG A 111 8.10 -10.34 -5.93
CA ARG A 111 8.61 -9.52 -4.83
C ARG A 111 7.47 -8.92 -4.03
N VAL A 112 6.42 -8.46 -4.70
CA VAL A 112 5.24 -7.91 -4.02
C VAL A 112 4.57 -9.00 -3.18
N VAL A 113 4.36 -10.18 -3.75
CA VAL A 113 3.78 -11.32 -3.05
C VAL A 113 4.63 -11.70 -1.83
N TYR A 114 5.94 -11.73 -2.00
CA TYR A 114 6.87 -12.06 -0.90
C TYR A 114 6.74 -11.04 0.25
N GLU A 115 6.74 -9.74 -0.06
CA GLU A 115 6.62 -8.71 0.97
C GLU A 115 5.28 -8.77 1.69
N VAL A 116 4.18 -8.97 0.94
CA VAL A 116 2.86 -9.13 1.55
C VAL A 116 2.83 -10.35 2.47
N SER A 117 3.42 -11.45 2.05
CA SER A 117 3.43 -12.70 2.82
C SER A 117 4.16 -12.59 4.15
N LYS A 118 5.07 -11.64 4.29
CA LYS A 118 5.74 -11.37 5.57
C LYS A 118 4.75 -10.91 6.66
N TYR A 119 3.69 -10.24 6.25
CA TYR A 119 2.72 -9.65 7.17
C TYR A 119 1.40 -10.40 7.21
N LEU A 120 1.03 -11.08 6.15
CA LEU A 120 -0.25 -11.78 5.99
C LEU A 120 -0.02 -13.24 5.62
N ASN A 121 0.13 -14.07 6.60
CA ASN A 121 0.27 -15.52 6.38
C ASN A 121 -1.09 -16.19 6.29
#